data_2742e4654fd6d30672e3cecba9725ed7
#
_entry.id   2742e4654fd6d30672e3cecba9725ed7
#
_cell.length_a   1.000
_cell.length_b   1.000
_cell.length_c   1.000
_cell.angle_alpha   90.00
_cell.angle_beta   90.00
_cell.angle_gamma   90.00
#
_symmetry.space_group_name_H-M   'P 1'
#
loop_
_entity.id
_entity.type
_entity.pdbx_description
1 polymer ?
#
loop_
_entity_poly.entity_id
_entity_poly.type
_entity_poly.pdbx_seq_one_letter_code
_entity_poly.pdbx_strand_id
1 'polypeptide(L)'
;LKFAPNKYVYRSIVLTGILSTKIFRMPVLPSGLENLPADEEIHGLNRTVVPGKGAVVAITHFGYLDFVFAEYLVWKKLKAHMRFLVTKKAARKPFVKAVCQMCEHIIVDRSDGAGAYAESVQALRRGEYLAVLPEAGVSRSFSVRKLKTGAVRMAAEAGVPIIPVSVWGSHRMLTRGGHGLSLKSVWKNPVRIHVSPMIRVAPDASVTEETELLQKTLQAGMDHCIDTYPVKPEPGAWWMPVSRGGSAMTVQEQIILDEQDREKYKITG
;
A
#
# COMPACT_ATOMS: atom_id res chain seq x y z
N LEU A 1 21.95 8.08 -16.02
CA LEU A 1 22.16 8.93 -14.84
C LEU A 1 21.77 8.16 -13.60
N LYS A 2 22.64 8.10 -12.57
CA LYS A 2 22.35 7.61 -11.21
C LYS A 2 22.19 8.84 -10.33
N PHE A 3 21.05 8.92 -9.62
CA PHE A 3 20.79 9.97 -8.65
C PHE A 3 21.13 9.46 -7.25
N ALA A 4 21.79 10.29 -6.45
CA ALA A 4 22.07 9.96 -5.05
C ALA A 4 20.78 10.05 -4.20
N PRO A 5 20.67 9.27 -3.12
CA PRO A 5 19.60 9.40 -2.15
C PRO A 5 19.43 10.83 -1.64
N ASN A 6 18.21 11.31 -1.59
CA ASN A 6 17.93 12.69 -1.17
C ASN A 6 16.64 12.78 -0.32
N LYS A 7 16.83 12.87 0.98
CA LYS A 7 15.74 12.99 1.95
C LYS A 7 14.84 14.22 1.73
N TYR A 8 15.35 15.28 1.14
CA TYR A 8 14.55 16.48 0.86
C TYR A 8 13.59 16.24 -0.30
N VAL A 9 13.96 15.43 -1.29
CA VAL A 9 13.06 15.02 -2.38
C VAL A 9 11.89 14.20 -1.81
N TYR A 10 12.18 13.20 -0.99
CA TYR A 10 11.15 12.41 -0.33
C TYR A 10 10.18 13.29 0.48
N ARG A 11 10.73 14.16 1.33
CA ARG A 11 9.92 15.09 2.13
C ARG A 11 9.05 16.01 1.27
N SER A 12 9.62 16.55 0.20
CA SER A 12 8.87 17.42 -0.73
C SER A 12 7.70 16.68 -1.38
N ILE A 13 7.90 15.42 -1.78
CA ILE A 13 6.84 14.58 -2.34
C ILE A 13 5.71 14.39 -1.32
N VAL A 14 6.06 13.98 -0.09
CA VAL A 14 5.06 13.76 0.97
C VAL A 14 4.33 15.04 1.35
N LEU A 15 5.07 16.14 1.53
CA LEU A 15 4.46 17.44 1.87
C LEU A 15 3.55 17.95 0.76
N THR A 16 3.93 17.75 -0.51
CA THR A 16 3.06 18.05 -1.66
C THR A 16 1.78 17.20 -1.62
N GLY A 17 1.90 15.91 -1.31
CA GLY A 17 0.75 15.03 -1.11
C GLY A 17 -0.17 15.54 0.01
N ILE A 18 0.39 15.92 1.17
CA ILE A 18 -0.36 16.49 2.29
C ILE A 18 -1.03 17.81 1.89
N LEU A 19 -0.33 18.69 1.19
CA LEU A 19 -0.87 19.96 0.72
C LEU A 19 -2.02 19.74 -0.28
N SER A 20 -1.86 18.77 -1.18
CA SER A 20 -2.92 18.41 -2.14
C SER A 20 -4.22 17.99 -1.45
N THR A 21 -4.16 17.26 -0.31
CA THR A 21 -5.38 16.90 0.43
C THR A 21 -6.11 18.15 0.94
N LYS A 22 -5.38 19.20 1.35
CA LYS A 22 -5.96 20.47 1.79
C LYS A 22 -6.52 21.29 0.62
N ILE A 23 -5.76 21.42 -0.47
CA ILE A 23 -6.18 22.17 -1.67
C ILE A 23 -7.48 21.60 -2.24
N PHE A 24 -7.55 20.28 -2.38
CA PHE A 24 -8.75 19.60 -2.90
C PHE A 24 -9.81 19.34 -1.83
N ARG A 25 -9.61 19.83 -0.61
CA ARG A 25 -10.51 19.64 0.54
C ARG A 25 -10.89 18.17 0.77
N MET A 26 -9.93 17.25 0.55
CA MET A 26 -10.13 15.82 0.75
C MET A 26 -10.09 15.48 2.25
N PRO A 27 -11.19 15.01 2.86
CA PRO A 27 -11.16 14.52 4.22
C PRO A 27 -10.35 13.20 4.27
N VAL A 28 -9.23 13.20 4.96
CA VAL A 28 -8.48 11.97 5.27
C VAL A 28 -8.84 11.55 6.69
N LEU A 29 -9.49 10.40 6.83
CA LEU A 29 -10.16 9.94 8.04
C LEU A 29 -9.46 8.66 8.56
N PRO A 30 -8.40 8.78 9.37
CA PRO A 30 -7.70 7.63 9.92
C PRO A 30 -8.42 7.06 11.16
N SER A 31 -8.27 5.75 11.38
CA SER A 31 -8.69 5.01 12.56
C SER A 31 -7.69 3.91 12.90
N GLY A 32 -7.74 3.35 14.12
CA GLY A 32 -6.81 2.32 14.57
C GLY A 32 -5.38 2.85 14.78
N LEU A 33 -5.23 4.14 15.06
CA LEU A 33 -3.90 4.78 15.20
C LEU A 33 -3.12 4.27 16.42
N GLU A 34 -3.82 3.73 17.39
CA GLU A 34 -3.26 3.05 18.57
C GLU A 34 -2.51 1.77 18.22
N ASN A 35 -2.75 1.22 17.03
CA ASN A 35 -2.06 0.04 16.51
C ASN A 35 -0.72 0.38 15.81
N LEU A 36 -0.41 1.66 15.65
CA LEU A 36 0.92 2.05 15.18
C LEU A 36 1.95 1.91 16.31
N PRO A 37 3.22 1.64 15.98
CA PRO A 37 4.27 1.63 16.99
C PRO A 37 4.27 2.93 17.77
N ALA A 38 4.37 2.85 19.10
CA ALA A 38 4.65 4.01 19.93
C ALA A 38 6.05 4.53 19.56
N ASP A 39 6.12 5.77 19.11
CA ASP A 39 7.37 6.36 18.67
C ASP A 39 7.95 7.24 19.76
N GLU A 40 8.93 6.70 20.46
CA GLU A 40 9.63 7.41 21.55
C GLU A 40 10.74 8.34 21.04
N GLU A 41 11.15 8.21 19.76
CA GLU A 41 12.31 8.90 19.20
C GLU A 41 12.01 9.57 17.85
N ILE A 42 11.13 10.57 17.85
CA ILE A 42 10.98 11.46 16.68
C ILE A 42 11.86 12.69 16.87
N HIS A 43 12.96 12.75 16.14
CA HIS A 43 13.83 13.93 16.12
C HIS A 43 13.55 14.80 14.88
N GLY A 44 13.01 15.98 15.10
CA GLY A 44 12.76 16.97 14.03
C GLY A 44 11.72 16.49 13.03
N LEU A 45 12.09 16.44 11.74
CA LEU A 45 11.19 16.06 10.63
C LEU A 45 11.32 14.58 10.21
N ASN A 46 12.20 13.80 10.86
CA ASN A 46 12.40 12.39 10.56
C ASN A 46 12.45 11.57 11.82
N ARG A 47 11.91 10.35 11.75
CA ARG A 47 12.20 9.33 12.73
C ARG A 47 13.65 8.89 12.62
N THR A 48 14.29 8.68 13.76
CA THR A 48 15.58 7.98 13.79
C THR A 48 15.36 6.51 13.42
N VAL A 49 16.13 6.03 12.46
CA VAL A 49 16.10 4.62 12.09
C VAL A 49 16.87 3.83 13.13
N VAL A 50 16.19 2.90 13.80
CA VAL A 50 16.75 2.06 14.85
C VAL A 50 16.74 0.60 14.38
N PRO A 51 17.89 -0.09 14.38
CA PRO A 51 17.96 -1.49 14.00
C PRO A 51 16.96 -2.36 14.76
N GLY A 52 16.25 -3.24 14.04
CA GLY A 52 15.21 -4.10 14.62
C GLY A 52 13.86 -3.40 14.90
N LYS A 53 13.74 -2.09 14.69
CA LYS A 53 12.48 -1.31 14.85
C LYS A 53 11.80 -1.00 13.52
N GLY A 54 12.15 -1.70 12.45
CA GLY A 54 11.48 -1.63 11.16
C GLY A 54 10.11 -2.28 11.17
N ALA A 55 9.35 -2.11 10.08
CA ALA A 55 8.07 -2.78 9.90
C ALA A 55 7.74 -2.97 8.41
N VAL A 56 7.03 -4.06 8.10
CA VAL A 56 6.35 -4.22 6.82
C VAL A 56 5.00 -3.54 6.92
N VAL A 57 4.74 -2.55 6.07
CA VAL A 57 3.42 -1.92 5.95
C VAL A 57 2.69 -2.60 4.81
N ALA A 58 1.74 -3.49 5.13
CA ALA A 58 0.94 -4.22 4.16
C ALA A 58 -0.33 -3.42 3.85
N ILE A 59 -0.48 -2.98 2.59
CA ILE A 59 -1.52 -2.04 2.17
C ILE A 59 -2.46 -2.72 1.19
N THR A 60 -3.79 -2.56 1.36
CA THR A 60 -4.79 -2.95 0.35
C THR A 60 -4.57 -2.20 -0.95
N HIS A 61 -4.98 -2.81 -2.10
CA HIS A 61 -4.70 -2.22 -3.40
C HIS A 61 -5.94 -2.16 -4.32
N PHE A 62 -6.80 -1.19 -4.06
CA PHE A 62 -8.03 -0.96 -4.83
C PHE A 62 -7.92 0.26 -5.76
N GLY A 63 -7.06 1.20 -5.41
CA GLY A 63 -6.73 2.35 -6.22
C GLY A 63 -5.23 2.54 -6.40
N TYR A 64 -4.85 3.23 -7.47
CA TYR A 64 -3.44 3.56 -7.71
C TYR A 64 -2.86 4.56 -6.70
N LEU A 65 -3.71 5.18 -5.86
CA LEU A 65 -3.29 6.16 -4.84
C LEU A 65 -3.28 5.60 -3.41
N ASP A 66 -3.59 4.32 -3.20
CA ASP A 66 -3.64 3.72 -1.86
C ASP A 66 -2.33 3.88 -1.10
N PHE A 67 -1.21 3.64 -1.80
CA PHE A 67 0.12 3.78 -1.20
C PHE A 67 0.42 5.23 -0.78
N VAL A 68 -0.09 6.24 -1.51
CA VAL A 68 0.10 7.65 -1.17
C VAL A 68 -0.59 8.00 0.14
N PHE A 69 -1.79 7.45 0.37
CA PHE A 69 -2.52 7.69 1.62
C PHE A 69 -1.94 6.91 2.81
N ALA A 70 -1.42 5.71 2.58
CA ALA A 70 -0.68 4.98 3.61
C ALA A 70 0.61 5.73 3.98
N GLU A 71 1.33 6.26 3.00
CA GLU A 71 2.53 7.09 3.23
C GLU A 71 2.18 8.39 3.97
N TYR A 72 1.10 9.06 3.56
CA TYR A 72 0.57 10.23 4.27
C TYR A 72 0.38 9.93 5.77
N LEU A 73 -0.24 8.78 6.09
CA LEU A 73 -0.50 8.38 7.47
C LEU A 73 0.79 8.11 8.23
N VAL A 74 1.66 7.26 7.68
CA VAL A 74 2.93 6.86 8.31
C VAL A 74 3.81 8.09 8.53
N TRP A 75 3.96 8.96 7.52
CA TRP A 75 4.71 10.20 7.69
C TRP A 75 4.11 11.13 8.73
N LYS A 76 2.79 11.34 8.70
CA LYS A 76 2.14 12.27 9.61
C LYS A 76 2.23 11.84 11.06
N LYS A 77 2.19 10.53 11.31
CA LYS A 77 2.18 9.94 12.66
C LYS A 77 3.56 9.54 13.16
N LEU A 78 4.37 8.94 12.31
CA LEU A 78 5.66 8.35 12.69
C LEU A 78 6.86 9.11 12.15
N LYS A 79 6.69 10.08 11.23
CA LYS A 79 7.78 10.74 10.50
C LYS A 79 8.77 9.76 9.84
N ALA A 80 8.30 8.54 9.62
CA ALA A 80 9.12 7.49 9.05
C ALA A 80 9.21 7.62 7.53
N HIS A 81 10.41 7.43 6.98
CA HIS A 81 10.60 7.24 5.56
C HIS A 81 10.14 5.84 5.18
N MET A 82 9.17 5.75 4.30
CA MET A 82 8.63 4.48 3.83
C MET A 82 9.16 4.17 2.44
N ARG A 83 9.86 3.04 2.29
CA ARG A 83 10.35 2.56 0.99
C ARG A 83 9.27 1.73 0.32
N PHE A 84 9.20 1.77 -1.00
CA PHE A 84 8.25 1.01 -1.80
C PHE A 84 8.93 -0.03 -2.67
N LEU A 85 8.24 -1.15 -2.88
CA LEU A 85 8.60 -2.12 -3.92
C LEU A 85 8.00 -1.67 -5.26
N VAL A 86 8.83 -1.22 -6.18
CA VAL A 86 8.42 -0.68 -7.47
C VAL A 86 8.83 -1.63 -8.58
N THR A 87 7.89 -2.02 -9.45
CA THR A 87 8.21 -2.94 -10.56
C THR A 87 9.18 -2.29 -11.55
N LYS A 88 10.10 -3.08 -12.08
CA LYS A 88 11.05 -2.66 -13.14
C LYS A 88 10.33 -2.03 -14.34
N LYS A 89 9.13 -2.52 -14.70
CA LYS A 89 8.29 -1.94 -15.75
C LYS A 89 7.91 -0.48 -15.43
N ALA A 90 7.51 -0.17 -14.20
CA ALA A 90 7.19 1.20 -13.80
C ALA A 90 8.44 2.08 -13.77
N ALA A 91 9.57 1.54 -13.30
CA ALA A 91 10.86 2.22 -13.25
C ALA A 91 11.54 2.45 -14.62
N ARG A 92 10.96 1.95 -15.74
CA ARG A 92 11.44 2.30 -17.10
C ARG A 92 11.21 3.78 -17.44
N LYS A 93 10.21 4.43 -16.84
CA LYS A 93 9.96 5.86 -17.03
C LYS A 93 11.07 6.65 -16.33
N PRO A 94 11.82 7.56 -17.03
CA PRO A 94 12.97 8.26 -16.45
C PRO A 94 12.67 8.99 -15.14
N PHE A 95 11.53 9.65 -15.07
CA PHE A 95 11.07 10.34 -13.86
C PHE A 95 10.85 9.37 -12.68
N VAL A 96 10.16 8.26 -12.92
CA VAL A 96 9.90 7.24 -11.87
C VAL A 96 11.22 6.64 -11.39
N LYS A 97 12.16 6.35 -12.32
CA LYS A 97 13.50 5.85 -11.97
C LYS A 97 14.27 6.84 -11.09
N ALA A 98 14.24 8.13 -11.44
CA ALA A 98 14.88 9.18 -10.65
C ALA A 98 14.29 9.26 -9.23
N VAL A 99 12.97 9.27 -9.11
CA VAL A 99 12.28 9.26 -7.80
C VAL A 99 12.65 8.01 -7.01
N CYS A 100 12.61 6.81 -7.63
CA CYS A 100 13.02 5.58 -6.95
C CYS A 100 14.45 5.66 -6.39
N GLN A 101 15.39 6.21 -7.16
CA GLN A 101 16.77 6.34 -6.72
C GLN A 101 16.92 7.37 -5.59
N MET A 102 16.29 8.54 -5.70
CA MET A 102 16.38 9.60 -4.69
C MET A 102 15.63 9.25 -3.39
N CYS A 103 14.54 8.49 -3.49
CA CYS A 103 13.76 8.04 -2.34
C CYS A 103 14.13 6.63 -1.87
N GLU A 104 15.19 6.01 -2.42
CA GLU A 104 15.69 4.68 -2.05
C GLU A 104 14.63 3.56 -2.17
N HIS A 105 13.68 3.72 -3.10
CA HIS A 105 12.69 2.67 -3.36
C HIS A 105 13.33 1.46 -4.02
N ILE A 106 12.88 0.26 -3.67
CA ILE A 106 13.44 -1.00 -4.15
C ILE A 106 12.79 -1.38 -5.48
N ILE A 107 13.61 -1.50 -6.53
CA ILE A 107 13.13 -1.88 -7.85
C ILE A 107 13.10 -3.41 -7.95
N VAL A 108 11.91 -3.96 -8.18
CA VAL A 108 11.67 -5.39 -8.29
C VAL A 108 11.64 -5.82 -9.75
N ASP A 109 12.55 -6.71 -10.11
CA ASP A 109 12.44 -7.50 -11.35
C ASP A 109 11.60 -8.75 -11.03
N ARG A 110 10.46 -8.91 -11.70
CA ARG A 110 9.58 -10.06 -11.46
C ARG A 110 10.16 -11.38 -11.96
N SER A 111 11.16 -11.32 -12.84
CA SER A 111 11.88 -12.50 -13.35
C SER A 111 13.02 -12.92 -12.42
N ASP A 112 13.56 -11.97 -11.64
CA ASP A 112 14.64 -12.19 -10.67
C ASP A 112 14.34 -11.37 -9.41
N GLY A 113 13.46 -11.87 -8.57
CA GLY A 113 13.03 -11.21 -7.33
C GLY A 113 13.99 -11.39 -6.14
N ALA A 114 14.98 -12.27 -6.25
CA ALA A 114 15.83 -12.65 -5.10
C ALA A 114 16.63 -11.46 -4.55
N GLY A 115 17.23 -10.65 -5.44
CA GLY A 115 17.99 -9.46 -5.04
C GLY A 115 17.13 -8.43 -4.33
N ALA A 116 15.95 -8.13 -4.87
CA ALA A 116 15.01 -7.18 -4.25
C ALA A 116 14.47 -7.71 -2.91
N TYR A 117 14.27 -9.01 -2.80
CA TYR A 117 13.87 -9.65 -1.54
C TYR A 117 14.96 -9.50 -0.47
N ALA A 118 16.20 -9.84 -0.79
CA ALA A 118 17.32 -9.71 0.13
C ALA A 118 17.54 -8.26 0.57
N GLU A 119 17.47 -7.29 -0.36
CA GLU A 119 17.54 -5.86 -0.05
C GLU A 119 16.41 -5.43 0.89
N SER A 120 15.18 -5.93 0.67
CA SER A 120 14.02 -5.66 1.51
C SER A 120 14.22 -6.14 2.94
N VAL A 121 14.69 -7.38 3.13
CA VAL A 121 14.98 -7.95 4.46
C VAL A 121 16.07 -7.15 5.17
N GLN A 122 17.13 -6.78 4.46
CA GLN A 122 18.18 -5.94 5.04
C GLN A 122 17.68 -4.56 5.45
N ALA A 123 16.84 -3.91 4.63
CA ALA A 123 16.25 -2.62 4.96
C ALA A 123 15.40 -2.71 6.24
N LEU A 124 14.56 -3.75 6.36
CA LEU A 124 13.76 -4.01 7.55
C LEU A 124 14.61 -4.24 8.79
N ARG A 125 15.70 -5.02 8.69
CA ARG A 125 16.65 -5.25 9.79
C ARG A 125 17.36 -3.97 10.24
N ARG A 126 17.62 -3.04 9.32
CA ARG A 126 18.16 -1.71 9.65
C ARG A 126 17.15 -0.80 10.36
N GLY A 127 15.87 -1.19 10.44
CA GLY A 127 14.82 -0.41 11.10
C GLY A 127 13.99 0.43 10.13
N GLU A 128 14.11 0.20 8.82
CA GLU A 128 13.36 0.93 7.81
C GLU A 128 11.92 0.40 7.69
N TYR A 129 11.01 1.25 7.19
CA TYR A 129 9.64 0.88 6.88
C TYR A 129 9.51 0.53 5.41
N LEU A 130 8.95 -0.65 5.13
CA LEU A 130 8.78 -1.14 3.77
C LEU A 130 7.30 -1.33 3.44
N ALA A 131 6.80 -0.55 2.49
CA ALA A 131 5.45 -0.71 1.99
C ALA A 131 5.36 -1.85 0.98
N VAL A 132 4.39 -2.72 1.18
CA VAL A 132 4.09 -3.86 0.32
C VAL A 132 2.62 -3.83 -0.07
N LEU A 133 2.32 -4.05 -1.34
CA LEU A 133 0.98 -4.28 -1.85
C LEU A 133 0.83 -5.80 -2.11
N PRO A 134 0.45 -6.59 -1.09
CA PRO A 134 0.58 -8.04 -1.12
C PRO A 134 -0.36 -8.71 -2.13
N GLU A 135 -1.38 -8.00 -2.62
CA GLU A 135 -2.29 -8.42 -3.67
C GLU A 135 -1.62 -8.52 -5.06
N ALA A 136 -0.44 -7.90 -5.21
CA ALA A 136 0.35 -7.85 -6.45
C ALA A 136 -0.41 -7.31 -7.69
N GLY A 137 -1.50 -6.61 -7.49
CA GLY A 137 -2.29 -5.95 -8.53
C GLY A 137 -3.53 -5.26 -7.98
N VAL A 138 -4.05 -4.28 -8.70
CA VAL A 138 -5.24 -3.52 -8.29
C VAL A 138 -6.47 -4.41 -8.34
N SER A 139 -7.19 -4.52 -7.22
CA SER A 139 -8.46 -5.23 -7.14
C SER A 139 -9.57 -4.43 -7.83
N ARG A 140 -10.26 -5.07 -8.78
CA ARG A 140 -11.42 -4.49 -9.46
C ARG A 140 -12.75 -4.88 -8.80
N SER A 141 -12.73 -5.92 -7.99
CA SER A 141 -13.89 -6.35 -7.19
C SER A 141 -14.06 -5.53 -5.91
N PHE A 142 -13.05 -4.70 -5.58
CA PHE A 142 -12.94 -3.97 -4.33
C PHE A 142 -13.10 -4.85 -3.09
N SER A 143 -12.65 -6.11 -3.23
CA SER A 143 -12.46 -7.06 -2.14
C SER A 143 -10.97 -7.45 -2.10
N VAL A 144 -10.45 -7.78 -0.93
CA VAL A 144 -9.04 -8.15 -0.78
C VAL A 144 -8.78 -9.46 -1.51
N ARG A 145 -7.84 -9.42 -2.44
CA ARG A 145 -7.46 -10.56 -3.28
C ARG A 145 -6.62 -11.57 -2.49
N LYS A 146 -6.43 -12.75 -3.07
CA LYS A 146 -5.44 -13.71 -2.55
C LYS A 146 -4.07 -13.06 -2.49
N LEU A 147 -3.46 -13.06 -1.31
CA LEU A 147 -2.18 -12.41 -1.08
C LEU A 147 -1.01 -13.26 -1.55
N LYS A 148 0.09 -12.61 -1.89
CA LYS A 148 1.41 -13.22 -2.05
C LYS A 148 2.09 -13.29 -0.69
N THR A 149 2.87 -14.34 -0.47
CA THR A 149 3.54 -14.63 0.81
C THR A 149 4.72 -13.70 1.13
N GLY A 150 5.13 -12.84 0.19
CA GLY A 150 6.35 -12.03 0.32
C GLY A 150 6.37 -11.13 1.55
N ALA A 151 5.26 -10.49 1.90
CA ALA A 151 5.17 -9.62 3.07
C ALA A 151 5.43 -10.41 4.38
N VAL A 152 4.80 -11.57 4.52
CA VAL A 152 4.94 -12.44 5.69
C VAL A 152 6.36 -13.00 5.79
N ARG A 153 6.90 -13.51 4.67
CA ARG A 153 8.28 -14.05 4.63
C ARG A 153 9.33 -13.00 5.01
N MET A 154 9.22 -11.77 4.46
CA MET A 154 10.16 -10.69 4.78
C MET A 154 10.05 -10.28 6.25
N ALA A 155 8.85 -10.20 6.80
CA ALA A 155 8.62 -9.86 8.20
C ALA A 155 9.21 -10.92 9.15
N ALA A 156 8.94 -12.21 8.89
CA ALA A 156 9.49 -13.33 9.66
C ALA A 156 11.01 -13.35 9.63
N GLU A 157 11.61 -13.26 8.43
CA GLU A 157 13.06 -13.33 8.26
C GLU A 157 13.78 -12.10 8.85
N ALA A 158 13.15 -10.93 8.79
CA ALA A 158 13.71 -9.72 9.39
C ALA A 158 13.43 -9.58 10.90
N GLY A 159 12.52 -10.39 11.47
CA GLY A 159 12.11 -10.30 12.88
C GLY A 159 11.32 -9.03 13.19
N VAL A 160 10.57 -8.48 12.23
CA VAL A 160 9.82 -7.23 12.36
C VAL A 160 8.31 -7.46 12.23
N PRO A 161 7.46 -6.58 12.80
CA PRO A 161 6.02 -6.72 12.66
C PRO A 161 5.54 -6.36 11.25
N ILE A 162 4.33 -6.85 10.93
CA ILE A 162 3.52 -6.37 9.82
C ILE A 162 2.49 -5.40 10.37
N ILE A 163 2.35 -4.23 9.75
CA ILE A 163 1.32 -3.22 10.02
C ILE A 163 0.30 -3.32 8.88
N PRO A 164 -0.89 -3.93 9.09
CA PRO A 164 -1.92 -3.99 8.07
C PRO A 164 -2.63 -2.64 7.96
N VAL A 165 -2.69 -2.09 6.74
CA VAL A 165 -3.33 -0.80 6.45
C VAL A 165 -4.35 -0.97 5.34
N SER A 166 -5.61 -0.69 5.64
CA SER A 166 -6.70 -0.71 4.67
C SER A 166 -7.05 0.72 4.26
N VAL A 167 -7.15 0.96 2.94
CA VAL A 167 -7.42 2.28 2.37
C VAL A 167 -8.67 2.21 1.50
N TRP A 168 -9.67 3.06 1.80
CA TRP A 168 -10.94 3.13 1.06
C TRP A 168 -11.21 4.55 0.56
N GLY A 169 -11.77 4.67 -0.66
CA GLY A 169 -12.14 5.94 -1.27
C GLY A 169 -11.10 6.46 -2.28
N SER A 170 -9.85 6.04 -2.22
CA SER A 170 -8.81 6.39 -3.20
C SER A 170 -9.12 5.85 -4.61
N HIS A 171 -9.73 4.67 -4.70
CA HIS A 171 -10.15 4.04 -5.95
C HIS A 171 -11.23 4.83 -6.70
N ARG A 172 -12.00 5.67 -6.00
CA ARG A 172 -12.94 6.60 -6.63
C ARG A 172 -12.25 7.72 -7.39
N MET A 173 -10.99 8.01 -7.06
CA MET A 173 -10.16 8.99 -7.75
C MET A 173 -9.43 8.37 -8.94
N LEU A 174 -8.78 7.22 -8.73
CA LEU A 174 -7.98 6.57 -9.77
C LEU A 174 -7.86 5.07 -9.50
N THR A 175 -8.49 4.26 -10.35
CA THR A 175 -8.40 2.80 -10.27
C THR A 175 -8.32 2.16 -11.65
N ARG A 176 -8.03 0.87 -11.69
CA ARG A 176 -7.96 0.09 -12.92
C ARG A 176 -9.38 -0.16 -13.47
N GLY A 177 -9.65 0.26 -14.69
CA GLY A 177 -10.97 0.13 -15.32
C GLY A 177 -12.01 1.14 -14.84
N GLY A 178 -11.64 2.06 -13.95
CA GLY A 178 -12.49 3.17 -13.52
C GLY A 178 -12.26 4.44 -14.34
N HIS A 179 -12.92 5.51 -13.91
CA HIS A 179 -12.68 6.84 -14.46
C HIS A 179 -11.26 7.31 -14.11
N GLY A 180 -10.63 8.03 -15.03
CA GLY A 180 -9.31 8.60 -14.81
C GLY A 180 -9.30 9.71 -13.76
N LEU A 181 -8.10 10.11 -13.32
CA LEU A 181 -7.92 11.20 -12.39
C LEU A 181 -8.46 12.51 -13.00
N SER A 182 -9.35 13.18 -12.28
CA SER A 182 -9.97 14.44 -12.69
C SER A 182 -10.20 15.33 -11.47
N LEU A 183 -10.38 16.63 -11.69
CA LEU A 183 -10.71 17.55 -10.62
C LEU A 183 -12.00 17.13 -9.89
N LYS A 184 -13.01 16.64 -10.62
CA LYS A 184 -14.26 16.13 -10.06
C LYS A 184 -14.05 14.91 -9.17
N SER A 185 -13.14 13.99 -9.54
CA SER A 185 -12.89 12.78 -8.79
C SER A 185 -12.07 12.99 -7.51
N VAL A 186 -11.28 14.07 -7.44
CA VAL A 186 -10.46 14.40 -6.26
C VAL A 186 -11.12 15.41 -5.32
N TRP A 187 -11.97 16.31 -5.83
CA TRP A 187 -12.56 17.39 -5.05
C TRP A 187 -13.50 16.87 -3.96
N LYS A 188 -13.15 17.16 -2.70
CA LYS A 188 -13.89 16.71 -1.51
C LYS A 188 -14.08 15.19 -1.42
N ASN A 189 -13.31 14.40 -2.16
CA ASN A 189 -13.42 12.93 -2.06
C ASN A 189 -12.81 12.47 -0.73
N PRO A 190 -13.59 11.87 0.17
CA PRO A 190 -13.04 11.38 1.43
C PRO A 190 -12.21 10.11 1.20
N VAL A 191 -11.17 9.95 2.04
CA VAL A 191 -10.37 8.74 2.09
C VAL A 191 -10.34 8.22 3.52
N ARG A 192 -10.83 7.01 3.71
CA ARG A 192 -10.78 6.30 4.98
C ARG A 192 -9.52 5.45 5.02
N ILE A 193 -8.82 5.47 6.16
CA ILE A 193 -7.64 4.64 6.40
C ILE A 193 -7.84 3.94 7.73
N HIS A 194 -7.68 2.62 7.75
CA HIS A 194 -7.73 1.86 8.99
C HIS A 194 -6.42 1.10 9.20
N VAL A 195 -5.84 1.26 10.37
CA VAL A 195 -4.68 0.48 10.81
C VAL A 195 -5.20 -0.62 11.71
N SER A 196 -5.06 -1.86 11.28
CA SER A 196 -5.41 -3.03 12.08
C SER A 196 -4.29 -3.37 13.08
N PRO A 197 -4.56 -4.21 14.10
CA PRO A 197 -3.52 -4.68 15.01
C PRO A 197 -2.31 -5.27 14.29
N MET A 198 -1.12 -4.98 14.79
CA MET A 198 0.13 -5.48 14.20
C MET A 198 0.21 -7.01 14.31
N ILE A 199 0.67 -7.65 13.24
CA ILE A 199 0.93 -9.09 13.19
C ILE A 199 2.42 -9.32 13.39
N ARG A 200 2.79 -10.13 14.39
CA ARG A 200 4.16 -10.58 14.61
C ARG A 200 4.27 -12.03 14.19
N VAL A 201 5.06 -12.28 13.15
CA VAL A 201 5.25 -13.63 12.60
C VAL A 201 6.39 -14.30 13.35
N ALA A 202 6.11 -15.43 13.97
CA ALA A 202 7.16 -16.24 14.58
C ALA A 202 8.06 -16.89 13.49
N PRO A 203 9.36 -17.11 13.77
CA PRO A 203 10.28 -17.67 12.78
C PRO A 203 9.88 -19.05 12.24
N ASP A 204 9.18 -19.83 13.06
CA ASP A 204 8.70 -21.19 12.79
C ASP A 204 7.22 -21.26 12.38
N ALA A 205 6.56 -20.10 12.25
CA ALA A 205 5.15 -20.02 11.87
C ALA A 205 4.92 -20.47 10.41
N SER A 206 3.76 -21.04 10.16
CA SER A 206 3.32 -21.40 8.81
C SER A 206 3.11 -20.15 7.98
N VAL A 207 3.94 -19.94 6.97
CA VAL A 207 3.83 -18.77 6.06
C VAL A 207 2.47 -18.71 5.39
N THR A 208 1.85 -19.85 5.11
CA THR A 208 0.51 -19.90 4.49
C THR A 208 -0.56 -19.40 5.46
N GLU A 209 -0.58 -19.91 6.68
CA GLU A 209 -1.56 -19.52 7.72
C GLU A 209 -1.42 -18.04 8.08
N GLU A 210 -0.19 -17.56 8.25
CA GLU A 210 0.07 -16.13 8.53
C GLU A 210 -0.32 -15.24 7.36
N THR A 211 -0.19 -15.71 6.11
CA THR A 211 -0.67 -14.97 4.93
C THR A 211 -2.19 -14.93 4.89
N GLU A 212 -2.87 -16.00 5.26
CA GLU A 212 -4.33 -16.03 5.38
C GLU A 212 -4.83 -15.13 6.53
N LEU A 213 -4.12 -15.13 7.67
CA LEU A 213 -4.40 -14.20 8.77
C LEU A 213 -4.27 -12.75 8.32
N LEU A 214 -3.19 -12.40 7.62
CA LEU A 214 -3.00 -11.07 7.05
C LEU A 214 -4.13 -10.70 6.09
N GLN A 215 -4.56 -11.64 5.21
CA GLN A 215 -5.65 -11.42 4.28
C GLN A 215 -6.97 -11.14 5.01
N LYS A 216 -7.31 -11.94 6.00
CA LYS A 216 -8.51 -11.75 6.83
C LYS A 216 -8.46 -10.42 7.58
N THR A 217 -7.30 -10.05 8.12
CA THR A 217 -7.09 -8.79 8.83
C THR A 217 -7.28 -7.59 7.91
N LEU A 218 -6.70 -7.63 6.70
CA LEU A 218 -6.88 -6.56 5.71
C LEU A 218 -8.35 -6.47 5.23
N GLN A 219 -9.04 -7.61 5.06
CA GLN A 219 -10.46 -7.61 4.69
C GLN A 219 -11.33 -7.01 5.80
N ALA A 220 -11.10 -7.39 7.05
CA ALA A 220 -11.83 -6.83 8.20
C ALA A 220 -11.59 -5.32 8.33
N GLY A 221 -10.34 -4.85 8.16
CA GLY A 221 -10.03 -3.43 8.12
C GLY A 221 -10.70 -2.69 6.96
N MET A 222 -10.85 -3.36 5.81
CA MET A 222 -11.57 -2.83 4.66
C MET A 222 -13.07 -2.73 4.93
N ASP A 223 -13.66 -3.78 5.51
CA ASP A 223 -15.07 -3.77 5.90
C ASP A 223 -15.34 -2.63 6.88
N HIS A 224 -14.49 -2.43 7.87
CA HIS A 224 -14.56 -1.28 8.78
C HIS A 224 -14.50 0.06 8.02
N CYS A 225 -13.61 0.20 7.04
CA CYS A 225 -13.52 1.41 6.22
C CYS A 225 -14.81 1.66 5.43
N ILE A 226 -15.43 0.63 4.87
CA ILE A 226 -16.69 0.72 4.12
C ILE A 226 -17.84 1.12 5.05
N ASP A 227 -17.98 0.44 6.18
CA ASP A 227 -19.07 0.65 7.15
C ASP A 227 -19.05 2.06 7.77
N THR A 228 -17.84 2.63 7.91
CA THR A 228 -17.64 3.97 8.49
C THR A 228 -17.39 5.07 7.45
N TYR A 229 -17.58 4.75 6.17
CA TYR A 229 -17.35 5.71 5.09
C TYR A 229 -18.43 6.81 5.07
N PRO A 230 -18.06 8.09 4.99
CA PRO A 230 -19.04 9.19 5.14
C PRO A 230 -19.96 9.37 3.93
N VAL A 231 -19.66 8.72 2.80
CA VAL A 231 -20.50 8.78 1.59
C VAL A 231 -21.29 7.50 1.47
N LYS A 232 -22.62 7.61 1.60
CA LYS A 232 -23.52 6.49 1.36
C LYS A 232 -23.54 6.16 -0.13
N PRO A 233 -23.33 4.89 -0.52
CA PRO A 233 -23.45 4.48 -1.91
C PRO A 233 -24.89 4.51 -2.36
N GLU A 234 -25.11 4.93 -3.61
CA GLU A 234 -26.39 4.69 -4.27
C GLU A 234 -26.47 3.20 -4.70
N PRO A 235 -27.68 2.64 -4.83
CA PRO A 235 -27.83 1.29 -5.36
C PRO A 235 -27.10 1.12 -6.71
N GLY A 236 -26.29 0.09 -6.83
CA GLY A 236 -25.49 -0.16 -8.02
C GLY A 236 -24.29 0.77 -8.19
N ALA A 237 -23.82 1.46 -7.16
CA ALA A 237 -22.64 2.31 -7.23
C ALA A 237 -21.42 1.52 -7.76
N TRP A 238 -20.77 2.03 -8.81
CA TRP A 238 -19.65 1.35 -9.47
C TRP A 238 -18.42 1.11 -8.57
N TRP A 239 -18.29 1.94 -7.54
CA TRP A 239 -17.18 1.92 -6.61
C TRP A 239 -17.43 1.06 -5.36
N MET A 240 -18.55 0.36 -5.30
CA MET A 240 -18.89 -0.56 -4.22
C MET A 240 -18.84 -2.03 -4.69
N PRO A 241 -18.37 -2.95 -3.82
CA PRO A 241 -18.45 -4.38 -4.10
C PRO A 241 -19.90 -4.85 -4.36
N VAL A 242 -20.06 -5.84 -5.22
CA VAL A 242 -21.39 -6.48 -5.45
C VAL A 242 -21.99 -7.01 -4.14
N SER A 243 -21.14 -7.59 -3.28
CA SER A 243 -21.57 -8.09 -1.96
C SER A 243 -22.13 -7.02 -1.01
N ARG A 244 -21.91 -5.74 -1.35
CA ARG A 244 -22.39 -4.57 -0.61
C ARG A 244 -23.40 -3.74 -1.41
N GLY A 245 -24.03 -4.34 -2.44
CA GLY A 245 -25.06 -3.67 -3.25
C GLY A 245 -24.53 -2.76 -4.35
N GLY A 246 -23.24 -2.82 -4.65
CA GLY A 246 -22.62 -2.09 -5.76
C GLY A 246 -22.64 -2.86 -7.08
N SER A 247 -22.00 -2.31 -8.09
CA SER A 247 -21.83 -2.92 -9.42
C SER A 247 -20.37 -3.10 -9.84
N ALA A 248 -19.46 -3.15 -8.86
CA ALA A 248 -18.08 -3.52 -9.15
C ALA A 248 -18.01 -4.95 -9.74
N MET A 249 -16.89 -5.26 -10.35
CA MET A 249 -16.63 -6.61 -10.84
C MET A 249 -16.72 -7.64 -9.70
N THR A 250 -17.33 -8.79 -9.96
CA THR A 250 -17.31 -9.88 -8.98
C THR A 250 -15.90 -10.44 -8.81
N VAL A 251 -15.64 -11.09 -7.68
CA VAL A 251 -14.35 -11.76 -7.43
C VAL A 251 -14.06 -12.82 -8.52
N GLN A 252 -15.10 -13.54 -8.95
CA GLN A 252 -14.95 -14.58 -9.98
C GLN A 252 -14.57 -13.99 -11.35
N GLU A 253 -15.26 -12.94 -11.78
CA GLU A 253 -14.92 -12.22 -13.03
C GLU A 253 -13.50 -11.66 -12.99
N GLN A 254 -13.08 -11.15 -11.83
CA GLN A 254 -11.72 -10.67 -11.66
C GLN A 254 -10.68 -11.78 -11.78
N ILE A 255 -10.92 -12.98 -11.21
CA ILE A 255 -10.01 -14.12 -11.32
C ILE A 255 -9.82 -14.50 -12.80
N ILE A 256 -10.91 -14.62 -13.55
CA ILE A 256 -10.89 -14.95 -14.98
C ILE A 256 -10.07 -13.90 -15.76
N LEU A 257 -10.31 -12.63 -15.49
CA LEU A 257 -9.63 -11.55 -16.18
C LEU A 257 -8.13 -11.48 -15.84
N ASP A 258 -7.77 -11.76 -14.58
CA ASP A 258 -6.37 -11.82 -14.15
C ASP A 258 -5.61 -13.00 -14.79
N GLU A 259 -6.28 -14.12 -15.05
CA GLU A 259 -5.73 -15.25 -15.80
C GLU A 259 -5.50 -14.90 -17.26
N GLN A 260 -6.48 -14.28 -17.92
CA GLN A 260 -6.33 -13.79 -19.29
C GLN A 260 -5.20 -12.77 -19.43
N ASP A 261 -5.07 -11.84 -18.47
CA ASP A 261 -3.98 -10.87 -18.46
C ASP A 261 -2.61 -11.57 -18.31
N ARG A 262 -2.50 -12.61 -17.48
CA ARG A 262 -1.25 -13.37 -17.31
C ARG A 262 -0.85 -14.10 -18.61
N GLU A 263 -1.81 -14.68 -19.31
CA GLU A 263 -1.55 -15.35 -20.59
C GLU A 263 -1.06 -14.36 -21.66
N LYS A 264 -1.72 -13.21 -21.79
CA LYS A 264 -1.26 -12.14 -22.70
C LYS A 264 0.17 -11.69 -22.40
N TYR A 265 0.56 -11.57 -21.12
CA TYR A 265 1.92 -11.18 -20.74
C TYR A 265 2.96 -12.28 -20.94
N LYS A 266 2.58 -13.56 -20.95
CA LYS A 266 3.46 -14.69 -21.32
C LYS A 266 3.76 -14.72 -22.83
N ILE A 267 2.81 -14.28 -23.65
CA ILE A 267 2.94 -14.28 -25.12
C ILE A 267 3.74 -13.06 -25.62
N THR A 268 3.78 -11.96 -24.84
CA THR A 268 4.43 -10.69 -25.23
C THR A 268 5.78 -10.42 -24.54
N GLY A 269 6.30 -11.33 -23.74
CA GLY A 269 7.61 -11.32 -23.06
C GLY A 269 8.56 -12.31 -23.61
#